data_c61075fcbb0c37d027c6831f4a4ac377
#
_entry.id   c61075fcbb0c37d027c6831f4a4ac377
#
_cell.length_a   1.000
_cell.length_b   1.000
_cell.length_c   1.000
_cell.angle_alpha   90.00
_cell.angle_beta   90.00
_cell.angle_gamma   90.00
#
_symmetry.space_group_name_H-M   'P 1'
#
loop_
_entity.id
_entity.type
_entity.pdbx_description
1 polymer ?
#
loop_
_entity_poly.entity_id
_entity_poly.type
_entity_poly.pdbx_seq_one_letter_code
_entity_poly.pdbx_strand_id
1 'polypeptide(L)'
;MNFDTLNARGNRAKCPSVKPAECLEPAKADFCISVLEDYAHCHRCKKTWFKDDKKDESPVKLEVRTRIFERLDESGYDEARVHFLDYYEILFHKMKLPWNKNALDYDIGVRRDEKDNLQLVFKITEQHVKYHKGRQFGEAGCKIYPQSTHKTLLLVEGEKDAITANCHGVPAITFTSGAGALPKDLSMLDDVEEIVIAYDHDETGREGAKKVAQALWKNTRRVKILEWSSKFPNKYDITDFFVDGHTNADLMKLMDDAPEFGADQLGAAKTFSVQSFLDRDLPEVQYICDEILLESGTTGIAGMSNVGKSILALQLAISISMGVPFMGQFVVPKPRKVLFIQFEMLDQMVQERLSKGIKALVDIYPTCEEYLVQNLKIASFEDKRLFDDAYGTIEKNLMTAQYDVLVIDNLYTSSNIAMDKNDKLQELLARITELKLKYKIAMVMVSHHKKMAEKQPLDHFMVFGGSTYVNWLDNLVQVANTGRSKDLKVFKITKTRTASDYHNVPCGIKIDGSEDTLCMQYIKPLPKNESFWYLDAEESPEAKIIASLKSGGDNFTRKQLAEVLDEEMNLTSNNAVSRWSNRLVKQGLIGKLSHGQYYVKKTELDDFL
;
A
#
# COMPACT_ATOMS: atom_id res chain seq x y z
N MET A 1 1.55 -46.18 17.63
CA MET A 1 0.12 -45.81 17.85
C MET A 1 -0.61 -46.37 16.64
N ASN A 2 -1.57 -47.21 16.89
CA ASN A 2 -2.24 -47.96 15.84
C ASN A 2 -3.34 -47.10 15.19
N PHE A 3 -3.63 -47.30 13.92
CA PHE A 3 -4.72 -46.68 13.16
C PHE A 3 -6.07 -46.81 13.86
N ASP A 4 -6.33 -47.96 14.44
CA ASP A 4 -7.57 -48.31 15.15
C ASP A 4 -7.80 -47.49 16.44
N THR A 5 -6.78 -46.77 16.92
CA THR A 5 -6.89 -45.89 18.10
C THR A 5 -7.33 -44.46 17.76
N LEU A 6 -7.48 -44.14 16.45
CA LEU A 6 -7.95 -42.83 16.00
C LEU A 6 -9.46 -42.68 16.21
N ASN A 7 -9.85 -41.80 17.13
CA ASN A 7 -11.25 -41.50 17.39
C ASN A 7 -11.83 -40.62 16.24
N ALA A 8 -12.21 -41.28 15.16
CA ALA A 8 -12.65 -40.63 13.92
C ALA A 8 -14.16 -40.32 13.98
N ARG A 9 -14.53 -39.12 13.48
CA ARG A 9 -15.92 -38.78 13.15
C ARG A 9 -16.02 -38.65 11.62
N GLY A 10 -16.58 -39.67 10.98
CA GLY A 10 -16.55 -39.79 9.50
C GLY A 10 -15.11 -39.89 9.01
N ASN A 11 -14.76 -39.13 7.95
CA ASN A 11 -13.42 -39.13 7.34
C ASN A 11 -12.41 -38.20 8.03
N ARG A 12 -12.65 -37.78 9.30
CA ARG A 12 -11.75 -36.89 10.04
C ARG A 12 -11.54 -37.34 11.47
N ALA A 13 -10.35 -37.12 12.00
CA ALA A 13 -9.97 -37.42 13.38
C ALA A 13 -9.09 -36.34 14.01
N LYS A 14 -9.01 -36.34 15.34
CA LYS A 14 -8.08 -35.46 16.08
C LYS A 14 -6.67 -36.03 16.07
N CYS A 15 -5.65 -35.18 15.97
CA CYS A 15 -4.27 -35.62 16.05
C CYS A 15 -3.92 -36.16 17.43
N PRO A 16 -3.47 -37.41 17.55
CA PRO A 16 -3.14 -38.03 18.85
C PRO A 16 -1.77 -37.63 19.38
N SER A 17 -1.07 -36.69 18.74
CA SER A 17 0.25 -36.19 19.20
C SER A 17 0.07 -35.51 20.57
N VAL A 18 0.55 -36.17 21.61
CA VAL A 18 0.35 -35.79 23.02
C VAL A 18 1.33 -34.71 23.49
N LYS A 19 2.37 -34.41 22.68
CA LYS A 19 3.37 -33.41 23.05
C LYS A 19 3.17 -32.12 22.23
N PRO A 20 3.04 -30.94 22.89
CA PRO A 20 2.89 -29.66 22.23
C PRO A 20 4.01 -29.32 21.23
N ALA A 21 5.22 -29.85 21.43
CA ALA A 21 6.37 -29.64 20.57
C ALA A 21 6.32 -30.40 19.23
N GLU A 22 5.43 -31.40 19.10
CA GLU A 22 5.31 -32.22 17.89
C GLU A 22 4.15 -31.79 16.98
N CYS A 23 3.25 -30.94 17.46
CA CYS A 23 2.16 -30.37 16.68
C CYS A 23 2.15 -28.84 16.82
N LEU A 24 2.31 -28.12 15.71
CA LEU A 24 2.54 -26.68 15.66
C LEU A 24 1.43 -25.79 16.26
N GLU A 25 0.20 -26.33 16.46
CA GLU A 25 -0.89 -25.60 17.12
C GLU A 25 -1.85 -26.56 17.85
N PRO A 26 -1.54 -27.04 19.07
CA PRO A 26 -2.37 -28.03 19.77
C PRO A 26 -3.74 -27.50 20.22
N ALA A 27 -3.90 -26.20 20.42
CA ALA A 27 -5.14 -25.60 20.94
C ALA A 27 -6.27 -25.43 19.90
N LYS A 28 -5.98 -25.56 18.59
CA LYS A 28 -6.95 -25.45 17.48
C LYS A 28 -7.15 -26.76 16.73
N ALA A 29 -6.89 -27.90 17.38
CA ALA A 29 -6.75 -29.22 16.77
C ALA A 29 -8.08 -29.96 16.55
N ASP A 30 -9.13 -29.30 16.12
CA ASP A 30 -10.33 -30.00 15.72
C ASP A 30 -10.17 -30.59 14.32
N PHE A 31 -10.06 -31.94 14.27
CA PHE A 31 -10.15 -32.75 13.06
C PHE A 31 -9.15 -32.40 11.95
N CYS A 32 -7.86 -32.26 12.29
CA CYS A 32 -6.78 -32.00 11.34
C CYS A 32 -6.29 -33.25 10.57
N ILE A 33 -6.82 -34.42 10.88
CA ILE A 33 -6.48 -35.70 10.23
C ILE A 33 -7.54 -36.04 9.20
N SER A 34 -7.12 -36.32 7.96
CA SER A 34 -7.95 -37.01 6.96
C SER A 34 -7.80 -38.51 7.16
N VAL A 35 -8.92 -39.20 7.38
CA VAL A 35 -8.98 -40.67 7.53
C VAL A 35 -9.53 -41.27 6.25
N LEU A 36 -8.76 -42.17 5.63
CA LEU A 36 -9.12 -42.92 4.46
C LEU A 36 -9.20 -44.41 4.82
N GLU A 37 -9.65 -45.29 3.92
CA GLU A 37 -9.87 -46.71 4.22
C GLU A 37 -8.64 -47.41 4.78
N ASP A 38 -7.46 -47.08 4.28
CA ASP A 38 -6.21 -47.78 4.61
C ASP A 38 -5.19 -46.96 5.38
N TYR A 39 -5.36 -45.63 5.45
CA TYR A 39 -4.45 -44.76 6.18
C TYR A 39 -5.11 -43.47 6.68
N ALA A 40 -4.45 -42.82 7.64
CA ALA A 40 -4.82 -41.49 8.12
C ALA A 40 -3.61 -40.56 8.08
N HIS A 41 -3.80 -39.33 7.61
CA HIS A 41 -2.75 -38.32 7.49
C HIS A 41 -3.09 -37.03 8.21
N CYS A 42 -2.17 -36.55 9.05
CA CYS A 42 -2.31 -35.26 9.69
C CYS A 42 -1.72 -34.14 8.82
N HIS A 43 -2.56 -33.23 8.35
CA HIS A 43 -2.14 -32.10 7.51
C HIS A 43 -1.20 -31.10 8.21
N ARG A 44 -1.19 -31.11 9.56
CA ARG A 44 -0.35 -30.19 10.37
C ARG A 44 1.03 -30.77 10.68
N CYS A 45 1.08 -31.92 11.36
CA CYS A 45 2.35 -32.53 11.75
C CYS A 45 2.95 -33.46 10.66
N LYS A 46 2.24 -33.63 9.53
CA LYS A 46 2.65 -34.47 8.40
C LYS A 46 2.86 -35.96 8.73
N LYS A 47 2.41 -36.42 9.90
CA LYS A 47 2.46 -37.85 10.26
C LYS A 47 1.34 -38.60 9.55
N THR A 48 1.66 -39.82 9.12
CA THR A 48 0.73 -40.76 8.49
C THR A 48 0.66 -42.04 9.32
N TRP A 49 -0.53 -42.59 9.50
CA TRP A 49 -0.80 -43.87 10.17
C TRP A 49 -1.49 -44.80 9.19
N PHE A 50 -1.05 -46.05 9.14
CA PHE A 50 -1.63 -47.08 8.28
C PHE A 50 -2.45 -48.06 9.12
N LYS A 51 -3.51 -48.63 8.53
CA LYS A 51 -4.43 -49.54 9.20
C LYS A 51 -3.76 -50.83 9.65
N ASP A 52 -2.82 -51.32 8.89
CA ASP A 52 -2.01 -52.49 9.24
C ASP A 52 -0.60 -52.08 9.65
N ASP A 53 -0.20 -52.48 10.87
CA ASP A 53 1.12 -52.19 11.49
C ASP A 53 2.29 -52.95 10.80
N LYS A 54 2.17 -53.35 9.55
CA LYS A 54 3.29 -53.88 8.78
C LYS A 54 4.17 -52.69 8.36
N LYS A 55 5.15 -52.41 9.19
CA LYS A 55 6.36 -51.73 8.81
C LYS A 55 6.96 -52.53 7.66
N ASP A 56 7.30 -51.79 6.61
CA ASP A 56 8.04 -52.24 5.46
C ASP A 56 7.25 -52.94 4.36
N GLU A 57 7.30 -52.34 3.20
CA GLU A 57 7.00 -52.89 1.89
C GLU A 57 5.54 -53.38 1.73
N SER A 58 4.63 -52.43 1.48
CA SER A 58 3.34 -52.88 0.96
C SER A 58 3.59 -53.65 -0.34
N PRO A 59 3.03 -54.85 -0.48
CA PRO A 59 3.14 -55.64 -1.72
C PRO A 59 2.72 -54.84 -2.96
N VAL A 60 1.83 -53.87 -2.79
CA VAL A 60 1.37 -52.97 -3.84
C VAL A 60 2.48 -52.01 -4.35
N LYS A 61 3.41 -51.57 -3.49
CA LYS A 61 4.58 -50.79 -3.95
C LYS A 61 5.55 -51.63 -4.76
N LEU A 62 5.77 -52.87 -4.33
CA LEU A 62 6.64 -53.81 -5.05
C LEU A 62 5.97 -54.26 -6.35
N GLU A 63 4.68 -54.59 -6.31
CA GLU A 63 3.92 -55.09 -7.47
C GLU A 63 3.78 -54.02 -8.57
N VAL A 64 3.63 -52.75 -8.21
CA VAL A 64 3.60 -51.66 -9.20
C VAL A 64 5.01 -51.41 -9.76
N ARG A 65 6.05 -51.45 -8.94
CA ARG A 65 7.44 -51.39 -9.41
C ARG A 65 7.72 -52.56 -10.34
N THR A 66 7.42 -53.77 -9.95
CA THR A 66 7.65 -54.99 -10.71
C THR A 66 6.87 -54.96 -12.03
N ARG A 67 5.59 -54.59 -12.05
CA ARG A 67 4.80 -54.52 -13.30
C ARG A 67 5.28 -53.43 -14.28
N ILE A 68 5.81 -52.33 -13.81
CA ILE A 68 6.39 -51.29 -14.68
C ILE A 68 7.77 -51.73 -15.17
N PHE A 69 8.57 -52.40 -14.32
CA PHE A 69 9.91 -52.87 -14.67
C PHE A 69 9.89 -54.21 -15.40
N GLU A 70 8.98 -55.13 -15.11
CA GLU A 70 8.86 -56.42 -15.85
C GLU A 70 8.36 -56.23 -17.29
N ARG A 71 7.65 -55.16 -17.60
CA ARG A 71 7.30 -54.79 -18.98
C ARG A 71 8.41 -54.04 -19.73
N LEU A 72 9.45 -53.63 -19.05
CA LEU A 72 10.65 -52.97 -19.55
C LEU A 72 11.86 -53.90 -19.54
N ASP A 73 11.64 -55.24 -19.44
CA ASP A 73 12.70 -56.25 -19.44
C ASP A 73 13.41 -56.31 -20.79
N GLU A 74 14.74 -56.34 -20.71
CA GLU A 74 15.68 -56.10 -21.83
C GLU A 74 15.54 -57.10 -23.02
N SER A 75 14.95 -58.28 -22.85
CA SER A 75 14.84 -59.27 -23.90
C SER A 75 13.67 -59.07 -24.89
N GLY A 76 12.67 -58.23 -24.53
CA GLY A 76 11.51 -57.92 -25.35
C GLY A 76 11.54 -56.52 -26.00
N TYR A 77 12.61 -55.75 -25.77
CA TYR A 77 12.62 -54.31 -26.05
C TYR A 77 12.63 -53.99 -27.55
N ASP A 78 13.23 -54.80 -28.41
CA ASP A 78 13.29 -54.49 -29.84
C ASP A 78 12.05 -54.95 -30.62
N GLU A 79 11.42 -56.08 -30.31
CA GLU A 79 10.12 -56.48 -30.88
C GLU A 79 8.96 -55.71 -30.27
N ALA A 80 9.02 -55.39 -28.98
CA ALA A 80 8.07 -54.52 -28.33
C ALA A 80 8.17 -53.06 -28.83
N ARG A 81 9.32 -52.58 -29.31
CA ARG A 81 9.46 -51.25 -29.90
C ARG A 81 8.64 -51.04 -31.15
N VAL A 82 8.51 -52.04 -32.03
CA VAL A 82 7.73 -51.90 -33.27
C VAL A 82 6.23 -51.98 -32.98
N HIS A 83 5.78 -52.90 -32.17
CA HIS A 83 4.38 -53.00 -31.73
C HIS A 83 4.00 -51.87 -30.74
N PHE A 84 4.92 -51.38 -29.95
CA PHE A 84 4.76 -50.24 -29.05
C PHE A 84 4.62 -48.92 -29.81
N LEU A 85 5.35 -48.69 -30.93
CA LEU A 85 5.21 -47.49 -31.74
C LEU A 85 3.80 -47.36 -32.34
N ASP A 86 3.27 -48.42 -33.00
CA ASP A 86 1.90 -48.40 -33.51
C ASP A 86 0.85 -48.29 -32.41
N TYR A 87 1.10 -48.91 -31.26
CA TYR A 87 0.22 -48.83 -30.12
C TYR A 87 0.30 -47.45 -29.45
N TYR A 88 1.48 -46.86 -29.35
CA TYR A 88 1.65 -45.51 -28.76
C TYR A 88 1.10 -44.42 -29.67
N GLU A 89 1.22 -44.48 -30.98
CA GLU A 89 0.56 -43.52 -31.89
C GLU A 89 -0.96 -43.56 -31.73
N ILE A 90 -1.57 -44.71 -31.68
CA ILE A 90 -3.00 -44.89 -31.43
C ILE A 90 -3.38 -44.37 -30.04
N LEU A 91 -2.53 -44.60 -29.02
CA LEU A 91 -2.75 -44.19 -27.65
C LEU A 91 -2.61 -42.70 -27.49
N PHE A 92 -1.56 -42.09 -28.06
CA PHE A 92 -1.33 -40.66 -28.04
C PHE A 92 -2.47 -39.91 -28.72
N HIS A 93 -2.96 -40.42 -29.84
CA HIS A 93 -4.12 -39.86 -30.51
C HIS A 93 -5.40 -39.96 -29.66
N LYS A 94 -5.65 -41.12 -29.00
CA LYS A 94 -6.77 -41.30 -28.09
C LYS A 94 -6.72 -40.36 -26.87
N MET A 95 -5.53 -40.09 -26.38
CA MET A 95 -5.30 -39.18 -25.24
C MET A 95 -5.14 -37.73 -25.68
N LYS A 96 -5.26 -37.43 -26.98
CA LYS A 96 -5.05 -36.10 -27.57
C LYS A 96 -3.70 -35.49 -27.20
N LEU A 97 -2.66 -36.31 -27.19
CA LEU A 97 -1.30 -35.87 -26.91
C LEU A 97 -0.59 -35.55 -28.25
N PRO A 98 0.01 -34.37 -28.40
CA PRO A 98 0.73 -33.97 -29.60
C PRO A 98 2.16 -34.54 -29.62
N TRP A 99 2.32 -35.82 -29.22
CA TRP A 99 3.59 -36.50 -29.09
C TRP A 99 3.96 -37.22 -30.37
N ASN A 100 5.26 -37.31 -30.61
CA ASN A 100 5.85 -38.05 -31.70
C ASN A 100 6.78 -39.19 -31.15
N LYS A 101 7.50 -39.86 -32.03
CA LYS A 101 8.41 -40.94 -31.64
C LYS A 101 9.46 -40.57 -30.58
N ASN A 102 9.80 -39.28 -30.46
CA ASN A 102 10.77 -38.80 -29.46
C ASN A 102 10.24 -38.95 -28.02
N ALA A 103 8.92 -39.08 -27.83
CA ALA A 103 8.34 -39.36 -26.52
C ALA A 103 8.82 -40.71 -25.95
N LEU A 104 9.27 -41.66 -26.82
CA LEU A 104 9.78 -42.97 -26.39
C LEU A 104 11.16 -42.88 -25.72
N ASP A 105 11.86 -41.75 -25.84
CA ASP A 105 13.14 -41.53 -25.17
C ASP A 105 12.95 -41.25 -23.67
N TYR A 106 11.70 -41.02 -23.27
CA TYR A 106 11.30 -40.81 -21.88
C TYR A 106 10.58 -42.06 -21.38
N ASP A 107 11.07 -42.74 -20.39
CA ASP A 107 10.50 -43.97 -19.82
C ASP A 107 9.04 -43.76 -19.35
N ILE A 108 8.09 -43.76 -20.31
CA ILE A 108 6.68 -43.50 -20.10
C ILE A 108 5.92 -44.82 -20.14
N GLY A 109 5.15 -45.06 -19.10
CA GLY A 109 4.17 -46.14 -19.04
C GLY A 109 2.73 -45.64 -19.13
N VAL A 110 1.82 -46.56 -19.34
CA VAL A 110 0.39 -46.33 -19.30
C VAL A 110 -0.27 -47.39 -18.44
N ARG A 111 -1.19 -46.95 -17.57
CA ARG A 111 -2.02 -47.85 -16.77
C ARG A 111 -3.50 -47.48 -16.91
N ARG A 112 -4.38 -48.35 -16.45
CA ARG A 112 -5.77 -47.97 -16.19
C ARG A 112 -5.93 -47.59 -14.72
N ASP A 113 -6.65 -46.47 -14.46
CA ASP A 113 -7.02 -46.08 -13.11
C ASP A 113 -8.20 -46.91 -12.59
N GLU A 114 -8.67 -46.61 -11.39
CA GLU A 114 -9.80 -47.30 -10.73
C GLU A 114 -11.13 -47.16 -11.50
N LYS A 115 -11.22 -46.15 -12.39
CA LYS A 115 -12.38 -45.87 -13.25
C LYS A 115 -12.19 -46.37 -14.70
N ASP A 116 -11.19 -47.22 -14.92
CA ASP A 116 -10.81 -47.75 -16.23
C ASP A 116 -10.33 -46.68 -17.25
N ASN A 117 -9.97 -45.47 -16.82
CA ASN A 117 -9.38 -44.46 -17.69
C ASN A 117 -7.88 -44.70 -17.87
N LEU A 118 -7.39 -44.33 -19.05
CA LEU A 118 -5.95 -44.36 -19.32
C LEU A 118 -5.23 -43.25 -18.55
N GLN A 119 -4.18 -43.65 -17.79
CA GLN A 119 -3.36 -42.74 -16.99
C GLN A 119 -1.89 -42.92 -17.33
N LEU A 120 -1.18 -41.83 -17.65
CA LEU A 120 0.25 -41.82 -17.89
C LEU A 120 1.03 -42.10 -16.60
N VAL A 121 2.16 -42.77 -16.78
CA VAL A 121 3.10 -43.12 -15.72
C VAL A 121 4.49 -42.68 -16.16
N PHE A 122 5.17 -41.89 -15.35
CA PHE A 122 6.49 -41.35 -15.61
C PHE A 122 7.51 -42.01 -14.69
N LYS A 123 8.57 -42.58 -15.24
CA LYS A 123 9.74 -43.04 -14.49
C LYS A 123 10.67 -41.85 -14.31
N ILE A 124 10.65 -41.22 -13.13
CA ILE A 124 11.46 -40.05 -12.84
C ILE A 124 12.92 -40.42 -12.58
N THR A 125 13.17 -41.49 -11.84
CA THR A 125 14.47 -42.13 -11.63
C THR A 125 14.27 -43.63 -11.51
N GLU A 126 15.37 -44.40 -11.41
CA GLU A 126 15.30 -45.86 -11.19
C GLU A 126 14.47 -46.22 -9.93
N GLN A 127 14.39 -45.33 -8.97
CA GLN A 127 13.70 -45.53 -7.69
C GLN A 127 12.48 -44.64 -7.48
N HIS A 128 12.07 -43.86 -8.51
CA HIS A 128 10.96 -42.91 -8.40
C HIS A 128 10.05 -42.96 -9.62
N VAL A 129 8.79 -43.32 -9.39
CA VAL A 129 7.75 -43.39 -10.42
C VAL A 129 6.60 -42.45 -10.01
N LYS A 130 6.03 -41.74 -10.96
CA LYS A 130 4.91 -40.82 -10.75
C LYS A 130 3.76 -41.08 -11.72
N TYR A 131 2.53 -41.09 -11.22
CA TYR A 131 1.33 -41.11 -12.06
C TYR A 131 0.91 -39.68 -12.43
N HIS A 132 0.51 -39.50 -13.67
CA HIS A 132 -0.05 -38.20 -14.10
C HIS A 132 -1.26 -37.85 -13.25
N LYS A 133 -1.26 -36.66 -12.65
CA LYS A 133 -2.29 -36.19 -11.72
C LYS A 133 -2.55 -37.15 -10.55
N GLY A 134 -1.52 -37.89 -10.12
CA GLY A 134 -1.65 -38.92 -9.13
C GLY A 134 -0.46 -39.06 -8.18
N ARG A 135 -0.36 -40.23 -7.57
CA ARG A 135 0.61 -40.56 -6.53
C ARG A 135 2.03 -40.73 -7.09
N GLN A 136 3.01 -40.48 -6.22
CA GLN A 136 4.42 -40.79 -6.44
C GLN A 136 4.81 -42.05 -5.63
N PHE A 137 5.68 -42.87 -6.17
CA PHE A 137 6.14 -44.09 -5.54
C PHE A 137 7.68 -44.14 -5.54
N GLY A 138 8.25 -44.75 -4.51
CA GLY A 138 9.69 -44.88 -4.33
C GLY A 138 10.29 -43.72 -3.54
N GLU A 139 11.43 -43.21 -3.94
CA GLU A 139 12.08 -42.06 -3.33
C GLU A 139 11.22 -40.80 -3.55
N ALA A 140 10.29 -40.60 -2.63
CA ALA A 140 9.39 -39.44 -2.69
C ALA A 140 10.14 -38.12 -2.54
N GLY A 141 9.75 -37.13 -3.32
CA GLY A 141 10.27 -35.77 -3.26
C GLY A 141 10.21 -35.06 -4.60
N CYS A 142 10.43 -33.76 -4.58
CA CYS A 142 10.52 -32.97 -5.78
C CYS A 142 11.86 -33.25 -6.48
N LYS A 143 11.81 -33.61 -7.74
CA LYS A 143 12.97 -33.86 -8.62
C LYS A 143 12.86 -33.03 -9.89
N ILE A 144 13.96 -32.83 -10.59
CA ILE A 144 13.97 -32.25 -11.94
C ILE A 144 13.76 -33.38 -12.95
N TYR A 145 12.81 -33.20 -13.88
CA TYR A 145 12.49 -34.18 -14.90
C TYR A 145 12.04 -33.51 -16.21
N PRO A 146 12.45 -34.04 -17.40
CA PRO A 146 13.55 -34.95 -17.57
C PRO A 146 14.90 -34.29 -17.27
N GLN A 147 15.97 -35.08 -17.23
CA GLN A 147 17.33 -34.52 -17.13
C GLN A 147 17.69 -33.82 -18.44
N SER A 148 18.39 -32.69 -18.34
CA SER A 148 18.79 -31.90 -19.52
C SER A 148 20.15 -31.25 -19.31
N THR A 149 20.89 -31.07 -20.40
CA THR A 149 22.20 -30.38 -20.42
C THR A 149 22.16 -29.09 -21.25
N HIS A 150 20.97 -28.67 -21.67
CA HIS A 150 20.81 -27.44 -22.46
C HIS A 150 21.01 -26.21 -21.61
N LYS A 151 21.55 -25.16 -22.21
CA LYS A 151 21.81 -23.86 -21.55
C LYS A 151 20.58 -22.97 -21.42
N THR A 152 19.60 -23.19 -22.30
CA THR A 152 18.29 -22.54 -22.24
C THR A 152 17.23 -23.60 -22.05
N LEU A 153 16.41 -23.47 -21.03
CA LEU A 153 15.38 -24.41 -20.65
C LEU A 153 14.02 -23.77 -20.47
N LEU A 154 12.98 -24.43 -20.94
CA LEU A 154 11.61 -24.17 -20.59
C LEU A 154 11.27 -24.96 -19.32
N LEU A 155 10.83 -24.29 -18.25
CA LEU A 155 10.34 -24.92 -17.03
C LEU A 155 8.81 -24.88 -17.00
N VAL A 156 8.19 -26.05 -17.06
CA VAL A 156 6.73 -26.22 -17.11
C VAL A 156 6.19 -26.88 -15.84
N GLU A 157 4.87 -26.83 -15.63
CA GLU A 157 4.27 -27.31 -14.38
C GLU A 157 4.26 -28.83 -14.24
N GLY A 158 4.06 -29.55 -15.35
CA GLY A 158 3.87 -31.00 -15.35
C GLY A 158 4.79 -31.80 -16.28
N GLU A 159 4.94 -33.10 -15.98
CA GLU A 159 5.77 -34.01 -16.76
C GLU A 159 5.25 -34.16 -18.20
N LYS A 160 3.93 -34.18 -18.38
CA LYS A 160 3.25 -34.22 -19.68
C LYS A 160 3.71 -33.07 -20.58
N ASP A 161 3.73 -31.84 -20.01
CA ASP A 161 4.08 -30.64 -20.76
C ASP A 161 5.56 -30.56 -21.08
N ALA A 162 6.42 -31.02 -20.14
CA ALA A 162 7.86 -31.14 -20.41
C ALA A 162 8.16 -32.08 -21.57
N ILE A 163 7.53 -33.24 -21.59
CA ILE A 163 7.69 -34.20 -22.70
C ILE A 163 7.12 -33.63 -23.99
N THR A 164 5.96 -32.98 -23.94
CA THR A 164 5.35 -32.33 -25.11
C THR A 164 6.32 -31.33 -25.74
N ALA A 165 6.85 -30.39 -24.96
CA ALA A 165 7.79 -29.39 -25.46
C ALA A 165 9.04 -30.05 -26.07
N ASN A 166 9.63 -31.05 -25.38
CA ASN A 166 10.79 -31.78 -25.87
C ASN A 166 10.49 -32.54 -27.19
N CYS A 167 9.32 -33.14 -27.33
CA CYS A 167 8.88 -33.80 -28.58
C CYS A 167 8.85 -32.82 -29.76
N HIS A 168 8.58 -31.57 -29.51
CA HIS A 168 8.55 -30.48 -30.48
C HIS A 168 9.88 -29.72 -30.62
N GLY A 169 10.95 -30.22 -29.99
CA GLY A 169 12.31 -29.67 -30.12
C GLY A 169 12.58 -28.46 -29.26
N VAL A 170 11.74 -28.19 -28.26
CA VAL A 170 11.97 -27.15 -27.25
C VAL A 170 12.46 -27.83 -25.97
N PRO A 171 13.73 -27.60 -25.54
CA PRO A 171 14.29 -28.24 -24.35
C PRO A 171 13.50 -27.79 -23.10
N ALA A 172 12.87 -28.75 -22.43
CA ALA A 172 11.99 -28.47 -21.30
C ALA A 172 12.19 -29.43 -20.14
N ILE A 173 11.95 -28.92 -18.94
CA ILE A 173 12.00 -29.66 -17.68
C ILE A 173 10.77 -29.30 -16.82
N THR A 174 10.50 -30.10 -15.81
CA THR A 174 9.52 -29.81 -14.75
C THR A 174 10.08 -30.16 -13.38
N PHE A 175 9.48 -29.61 -12.35
CA PHE A 175 9.66 -29.99 -10.95
C PHE A 175 8.50 -30.92 -10.54
N THR A 176 8.81 -32.17 -10.24
CA THR A 176 7.84 -33.29 -10.19
C THR A 176 6.77 -33.21 -9.11
N SER A 177 6.72 -32.15 -8.29
CA SER A 177 5.74 -31.99 -7.21
C SER A 177 4.73 -30.86 -7.46
N GLY A 178 4.63 -30.34 -8.70
CA GLY A 178 3.66 -29.34 -9.12
C GLY A 178 4.06 -27.90 -8.79
N ALA A 179 3.13 -26.98 -9.05
CA ALA A 179 3.35 -25.52 -8.95
C ALA A 179 3.94 -25.08 -7.60
N GLY A 180 5.05 -24.37 -7.65
CA GLY A 180 5.71 -23.80 -6.45
C GLY A 180 6.52 -24.79 -5.59
N ALA A 181 6.64 -26.06 -5.99
CA ALA A 181 7.56 -26.99 -5.35
C ALA A 181 8.98 -26.80 -5.90
N LEU A 182 9.99 -27.01 -5.05
CA LEU A 182 11.41 -26.89 -5.41
C LEU A 182 12.14 -28.17 -5.10
N PRO A 183 12.96 -28.69 -6.02
CA PRO A 183 13.92 -29.76 -5.74
C PRO A 183 14.91 -29.33 -4.66
N LYS A 184 15.36 -30.29 -3.84
CA LYS A 184 16.44 -30.04 -2.87
C LYS A 184 17.80 -29.88 -3.55
N ASP A 185 17.99 -30.58 -4.67
CA ASP A 185 19.18 -30.54 -5.49
C ASP A 185 18.84 -29.81 -6.79
N LEU A 186 19.52 -28.70 -7.03
CA LEU A 186 19.41 -27.85 -8.21
C LEU A 186 20.71 -27.86 -9.05
N SER A 187 21.69 -28.70 -8.70
CA SER A 187 23.01 -28.72 -9.34
C SER A 187 22.97 -28.95 -10.87
N MET A 188 21.92 -29.59 -11.35
CA MET A 188 21.70 -29.71 -12.80
C MET A 188 21.52 -28.36 -13.50
N LEU A 189 21.13 -27.32 -12.75
CA LEU A 189 20.87 -25.98 -13.29
C LEU A 189 22.09 -25.05 -13.21
N ASP A 190 23.23 -25.50 -12.65
CA ASP A 190 24.42 -24.66 -12.45
C ASP A 190 25.00 -24.13 -13.78
N ASP A 191 24.92 -24.90 -14.83
CA ASP A 191 25.40 -24.52 -16.16
C ASP A 191 24.30 -23.92 -17.06
N VAL A 192 23.07 -23.78 -16.56
CA VAL A 192 21.95 -23.20 -17.29
C VAL A 192 22.08 -21.67 -17.31
N GLU A 193 22.05 -21.10 -18.50
CA GLU A 193 22.18 -19.67 -18.71
C GLU A 193 20.81 -18.94 -18.63
N GLU A 194 19.74 -19.57 -19.12
CA GLU A 194 18.40 -19.02 -19.14
C GLU A 194 17.35 -20.07 -18.81
N ILE A 195 16.41 -19.72 -17.94
CA ILE A 195 15.20 -20.50 -17.65
C ILE A 195 13.98 -19.62 -17.93
N VAL A 196 13.07 -20.11 -18.78
CA VAL A 196 11.77 -19.51 -19.03
C VAL A 196 10.70 -20.36 -18.34
N ILE A 197 9.99 -19.81 -17.38
CA ILE A 197 8.94 -20.50 -16.62
C ILE A 197 7.61 -20.30 -17.34
N ALA A 198 6.99 -21.41 -17.80
CA ALA A 198 5.69 -21.42 -18.48
C ALA A 198 4.74 -22.38 -17.74
N TYR A 199 4.18 -21.92 -16.65
CA TYR A 199 3.20 -22.66 -15.86
C TYR A 199 1.78 -22.45 -16.40
N ASP A 200 0.83 -23.24 -15.92
CA ASP A 200 -0.56 -23.21 -16.36
C ASP A 200 -1.19 -21.81 -16.23
N HIS A 201 -2.09 -21.48 -17.17
CA HIS A 201 -2.79 -20.19 -17.20
C HIS A 201 -3.89 -20.11 -16.15
N ASP A 202 -3.51 -20.23 -14.86
CA ASP A 202 -4.42 -20.01 -13.73
C ASP A 202 -3.70 -19.30 -12.58
N GLU A 203 -4.41 -19.01 -11.49
CA GLU A 203 -3.84 -18.30 -10.34
C GLU A 203 -2.74 -19.10 -9.66
N THR A 204 -2.94 -20.43 -9.53
CA THR A 204 -1.97 -21.34 -8.91
C THR A 204 -0.66 -21.39 -9.71
N GLY A 205 -0.77 -21.46 -11.04
CA GLY A 205 0.37 -21.43 -11.96
C GLY A 205 1.13 -20.09 -11.86
N ARG A 206 0.43 -18.96 -11.84
CA ARG A 206 1.06 -17.63 -11.71
C ARG A 206 1.80 -17.45 -10.39
N GLU A 207 1.18 -17.85 -9.27
CA GLU A 207 1.82 -17.78 -7.95
C GLU A 207 3.00 -18.74 -7.83
N GLY A 208 2.84 -19.96 -8.35
CA GLY A 208 3.88 -20.97 -8.40
C GLY A 208 5.09 -20.51 -9.23
N ALA A 209 4.85 -19.94 -10.42
CA ALA A 209 5.90 -19.41 -11.28
C ALA A 209 6.72 -18.31 -10.59
N LYS A 210 6.07 -17.36 -9.92
CA LYS A 210 6.76 -16.31 -9.15
C LYS A 210 7.62 -16.87 -8.04
N LYS A 211 7.09 -17.83 -7.27
CA LYS A 211 7.81 -18.48 -6.17
C LYS A 211 9.04 -19.22 -6.65
N VAL A 212 8.91 -19.97 -7.74
CA VAL A 212 10.02 -20.72 -8.35
C VAL A 212 11.04 -19.78 -8.96
N ALA A 213 10.59 -18.74 -9.68
CA ALA A 213 11.47 -17.73 -10.24
C ALA A 213 12.32 -17.04 -9.15
N GLN A 214 11.70 -16.70 -8.02
CA GLN A 214 12.39 -16.11 -6.87
C GLN A 214 13.50 -17.01 -6.31
N ALA A 215 13.27 -18.32 -6.29
CA ALA A 215 14.25 -19.28 -5.80
C ALA A 215 15.40 -19.48 -6.81
N LEU A 216 15.10 -19.52 -8.10
CA LEU A 216 16.07 -19.75 -9.18
C LEU A 216 16.89 -18.48 -9.50
N TRP A 217 16.32 -17.30 -9.33
CA TRP A 217 16.94 -16.02 -9.71
C TRP A 217 18.31 -15.78 -9.05
N LYS A 218 18.58 -16.40 -7.90
CA LYS A 218 19.88 -16.29 -7.21
C LYS A 218 20.97 -17.16 -7.84
N ASN A 219 20.58 -18.23 -8.54
CA ASN A 219 21.50 -19.27 -9.00
C ASN A 219 21.60 -19.33 -10.53
N THR A 220 20.64 -18.78 -11.26
CA THR A 220 20.59 -18.81 -12.72
C THR A 220 20.78 -17.40 -13.27
N ARG A 221 21.55 -17.23 -14.35
CA ARG A 221 21.89 -15.92 -14.92
C ARG A 221 20.66 -15.15 -15.39
N ARG A 222 19.70 -15.84 -16.03
CA ARG A 222 18.46 -15.21 -16.54
C ARG A 222 17.28 -16.11 -16.23
N VAL A 223 16.29 -15.56 -15.53
CA VAL A 223 15.01 -16.21 -15.29
C VAL A 223 13.92 -15.34 -15.89
N LYS A 224 13.05 -15.91 -16.71
CA LYS A 224 11.91 -15.26 -17.33
C LYS A 224 10.62 -15.96 -16.92
N ILE A 225 9.50 -15.26 -16.91
CA ILE A 225 8.17 -15.83 -16.71
C ILE A 225 7.35 -15.54 -17.97
N LEU A 226 6.91 -16.59 -18.65
CA LEU A 226 6.00 -16.50 -19.78
C LEU A 226 4.59 -16.18 -19.26
N GLU A 227 4.03 -15.09 -19.73
CA GLU A 227 2.66 -14.68 -19.43
C GLU A 227 1.74 -15.07 -20.60
N TRP A 228 0.82 -15.98 -20.33
CA TRP A 228 -0.19 -16.36 -21.30
C TRP A 228 -1.11 -15.18 -21.62
N SER A 229 -1.40 -14.95 -22.89
CA SER A 229 -2.38 -13.94 -23.30
C SER A 229 -3.76 -14.24 -22.70
N SER A 230 -4.50 -13.20 -22.33
CA SER A 230 -5.89 -13.30 -21.85
C SER A 230 -6.86 -13.94 -22.87
N LYS A 231 -6.44 -14.16 -24.11
CA LYS A 231 -7.21 -14.86 -25.13
C LYS A 231 -7.23 -16.37 -24.92
N PHE A 232 -6.24 -16.94 -24.22
CA PHE A 232 -6.22 -18.35 -23.91
C PHE A 232 -7.13 -18.70 -22.74
N PRO A 233 -7.75 -19.90 -22.75
CA PRO A 233 -8.66 -20.29 -21.67
C PRO A 233 -7.93 -20.47 -20.34
N ASN A 234 -8.70 -20.49 -19.25
CA ASN A 234 -8.17 -20.83 -17.92
C ASN A 234 -7.63 -22.26 -17.91
N LYS A 235 -6.50 -22.47 -17.25
CA LYS A 235 -5.73 -23.73 -17.18
C LYS A 235 -5.10 -24.17 -18.52
N TYR A 236 -4.87 -23.24 -19.42
CA TYR A 236 -4.15 -23.50 -20.65
C TYR A 236 -2.69 -23.84 -20.36
N ASP A 237 -2.19 -24.89 -20.95
CA ASP A 237 -0.85 -25.41 -20.74
C ASP A 237 -0.05 -25.58 -22.07
N ILE A 238 1.19 -26.03 -21.98
CA ILE A 238 2.05 -26.26 -23.15
C ILE A 238 1.50 -27.37 -24.06
N THR A 239 0.84 -28.36 -23.49
CA THR A 239 0.24 -29.44 -24.30
C THR A 239 -0.94 -28.88 -25.11
N ASP A 240 -1.79 -28.06 -24.50
CA ASP A 240 -2.90 -27.39 -25.18
C ASP A 240 -2.40 -26.50 -26.31
N PHE A 241 -1.30 -25.78 -26.10
CA PHE A 241 -0.66 -24.95 -27.12
C PHE A 241 -0.32 -25.72 -28.40
N PHE A 242 0.30 -26.90 -28.28
CA PHE A 242 0.61 -27.73 -29.44
C PHE A 242 -0.60 -28.48 -30.00
N VAL A 243 -1.58 -28.83 -29.18
CA VAL A 243 -2.87 -29.40 -29.64
C VAL A 243 -3.67 -28.37 -30.48
N ASP A 244 -3.60 -27.09 -30.16
CA ASP A 244 -4.20 -26.04 -30.94
C ASP A 244 -3.48 -25.71 -32.27
N GLY A 245 -2.38 -26.44 -32.56
CA GLY A 245 -1.65 -26.35 -33.81
C GLY A 245 -0.56 -25.30 -33.88
N HIS A 246 -0.18 -24.71 -32.76
CA HIS A 246 0.98 -23.80 -32.67
C HIS A 246 2.29 -24.57 -32.87
N THR A 247 3.31 -23.88 -33.35
CA THR A 247 4.61 -24.48 -33.68
C THR A 247 5.65 -24.22 -32.60
N ASN A 248 6.80 -24.94 -32.68
CA ASN A 248 7.94 -24.66 -31.80
C ASN A 248 8.48 -23.23 -32.01
N ALA A 249 8.43 -22.71 -33.24
CA ALA A 249 8.84 -21.34 -33.52
C ALA A 249 7.96 -20.31 -32.82
N ASP A 250 6.66 -20.57 -32.72
CA ASP A 250 5.73 -19.72 -31.96
C ASP A 250 6.05 -19.75 -30.46
N LEU A 251 6.34 -20.94 -29.92
CA LEU A 251 6.72 -21.06 -28.50
C LEU A 251 8.06 -20.40 -28.20
N MET A 252 9.08 -20.60 -29.06
CA MET A 252 10.37 -19.95 -28.90
C MET A 252 10.24 -18.42 -28.93
N LYS A 253 9.39 -17.90 -29.81
CA LYS A 253 9.10 -16.45 -29.83
C LYS A 253 8.46 -15.98 -28.52
N LEU A 254 7.50 -16.72 -27.97
CA LEU A 254 6.92 -16.40 -26.66
C LEU A 254 7.96 -16.44 -25.53
N MET A 255 8.92 -17.37 -25.60
CA MET A 255 10.03 -17.47 -24.65
C MET A 255 10.98 -16.26 -24.77
N ASP A 256 11.30 -15.83 -26.01
CA ASP A 256 12.15 -14.67 -26.27
C ASP A 256 11.49 -13.38 -25.78
N ASP A 257 10.20 -13.21 -26.04
CA ASP A 257 9.40 -12.04 -25.66
C ASP A 257 9.04 -12.03 -24.15
N ALA A 258 9.23 -13.14 -23.44
CA ALA A 258 8.90 -13.24 -22.02
C ALA A 258 9.74 -12.28 -21.18
N PRO A 259 9.11 -11.52 -20.26
CA PRO A 259 9.82 -10.57 -19.42
C PRO A 259 10.78 -11.27 -18.45
N GLU A 260 11.93 -10.66 -18.24
CA GLU A 260 12.89 -11.15 -17.24
C GLU A 260 12.33 -10.97 -15.83
N PHE A 261 12.47 -12.01 -15.02
CA PHE A 261 12.18 -11.92 -13.60
C PHE A 261 13.31 -11.15 -12.91
N GLY A 262 13.00 -9.98 -12.37
CA GLY A 262 13.97 -9.09 -11.73
C GLY A 262 13.48 -8.56 -10.39
N ALA A 263 14.25 -7.65 -9.82
CA ALA A 263 13.95 -7.00 -8.55
C ALA A 263 12.55 -6.35 -8.52
N ASP A 264 12.05 -5.88 -9.66
CA ASP A 264 10.73 -5.25 -9.79
C ASP A 264 9.57 -6.22 -9.48
N GLN A 265 9.75 -7.51 -9.80
CA GLN A 265 8.71 -8.53 -9.58
C GLN A 265 8.74 -9.13 -8.16
N LEU A 266 9.84 -8.90 -7.44
CA LEU A 266 9.97 -9.26 -6.02
C LEU A 266 9.31 -8.23 -5.09
N GLY A 267 8.67 -7.18 -5.64
CA GLY A 267 8.22 -6.04 -4.86
C GLY A 267 9.36 -5.15 -4.37
N ALA A 268 10.58 -5.38 -4.87
CA ALA A 268 11.70 -4.50 -4.61
C ALA A 268 11.52 -3.17 -5.36
N ALA A 269 11.94 -2.09 -4.73
CA ALA A 269 11.93 -0.79 -5.37
C ALA A 269 12.81 -0.81 -6.64
N LYS A 270 12.34 -0.15 -7.70
CA LYS A 270 13.15 0.05 -8.91
C LYS A 270 14.45 0.77 -8.55
N THR A 271 15.57 0.17 -8.89
CA THR A 271 16.88 0.74 -8.66
C THR A 271 17.43 1.32 -9.96
N PHE A 272 18.05 2.49 -9.86
CA PHE A 272 18.65 3.19 -10.99
C PHE A 272 20.10 3.54 -10.64
N SER A 273 21.00 3.55 -11.61
CA SER A 273 22.28 4.26 -11.43
C SER A 273 22.01 5.77 -11.28
N VAL A 274 22.91 6.48 -10.63
CA VAL A 274 22.77 7.93 -10.45
C VAL A 274 22.59 8.63 -11.81
N GLN A 275 23.41 8.28 -12.80
CA GLN A 275 23.30 8.85 -14.15
C GLN A 275 21.97 8.53 -14.80
N SER A 276 21.54 7.26 -14.79
CA SER A 276 20.25 6.84 -15.35
C SER A 276 19.05 7.50 -14.66
N PHE A 277 19.17 7.83 -13.37
CA PHE A 277 18.11 8.54 -12.64
C PHE A 277 18.06 10.02 -13.02
N LEU A 278 19.22 10.67 -13.18
CA LEU A 278 19.34 12.09 -13.57
C LEU A 278 18.91 12.33 -15.03
N ASP A 279 19.14 11.35 -15.90
CA ASP A 279 18.76 11.44 -17.33
C ASP A 279 17.26 11.20 -17.57
N ARG A 280 16.48 10.94 -16.52
CA ARG A 280 15.03 10.76 -16.65
C ARG A 280 14.35 12.09 -16.87
N ASP A 281 13.51 12.15 -17.90
CA ASP A 281 12.57 13.24 -18.11
C ASP A 281 11.38 13.08 -17.14
N LEU A 282 11.51 13.66 -15.95
CA LEU A 282 10.47 13.65 -14.94
C LEU A 282 9.69 14.97 -14.99
N PRO A 283 8.36 14.94 -14.94
CA PRO A 283 7.58 16.17 -14.89
C PRO A 283 7.91 16.95 -13.60
N GLU A 284 7.85 18.28 -13.70
CA GLU A 284 7.95 19.14 -12.54
C GLU A 284 6.86 18.81 -11.52
N VAL A 285 7.16 19.04 -10.24
CA VAL A 285 6.20 18.86 -9.14
C VAL A 285 5.03 19.83 -9.36
N GLN A 286 3.84 19.28 -9.53
CA GLN A 286 2.62 20.06 -9.77
C GLN A 286 1.80 20.21 -8.50
N TYR A 287 1.17 21.37 -8.35
CA TYR A 287 0.24 21.66 -7.27
C TYR A 287 -1.21 21.69 -7.77
N ILE A 288 -2.13 21.17 -6.95
CA ILE A 288 -3.57 21.38 -7.10
C ILE A 288 -3.95 22.73 -6.47
N CYS A 289 -3.34 23.06 -5.33
CA CYS A 289 -3.37 24.35 -4.70
C CYS A 289 -1.97 24.68 -4.22
N ASP A 290 -1.39 25.75 -4.75
CA ASP A 290 -0.01 26.13 -4.48
C ASP A 290 0.29 26.15 -2.98
N GLU A 291 1.47 25.69 -2.59
CA GLU A 291 1.95 25.59 -1.21
C GLU A 291 1.13 24.63 -0.31
N ILE A 292 -0.10 24.31 -0.67
CA ILE A 292 -1.06 23.60 0.19
C ILE A 292 -1.20 22.15 -0.21
N LEU A 293 -1.47 21.83 -1.49
CA LEU A 293 -1.81 20.48 -1.94
C LEU A 293 -1.11 20.13 -3.24
N LEU A 294 -0.20 19.15 -3.18
CA LEU A 294 0.48 18.56 -4.34
C LEU A 294 -0.45 17.64 -5.14
N GLU A 295 -0.23 17.51 -6.43
CA GLU A 295 -0.84 16.41 -7.21
C GLU A 295 -0.43 15.06 -6.61
N SER A 296 -1.41 14.21 -6.36
CA SER A 296 -1.22 12.92 -5.66
C SER A 296 -0.53 13.06 -4.28
N GLY A 297 -0.54 14.24 -3.68
CA GLY A 297 -0.01 14.53 -2.35
C GLY A 297 -1.00 14.28 -1.21
N THR A 298 -0.52 14.45 0.02
CA THR A 298 -1.32 14.36 1.25
C THR A 298 -1.13 15.63 2.08
N THR A 299 -2.23 16.32 2.40
CA THR A 299 -2.20 17.51 3.24
C THR A 299 -3.06 17.31 4.49
N GLY A 300 -2.48 17.58 5.66
CA GLY A 300 -3.21 17.64 6.92
C GLY A 300 -3.67 19.07 7.22
N ILE A 301 -4.89 19.24 7.68
CA ILE A 301 -5.40 20.48 8.29
C ILE A 301 -5.65 20.20 9.77
N ALA A 302 -4.87 20.81 10.66
CA ALA A 302 -4.94 20.52 12.08
C ALA A 302 -5.19 21.78 12.94
N GLY A 303 -5.79 21.59 14.11
CA GLY A 303 -6.05 22.66 15.07
C GLY A 303 -6.93 22.19 16.22
N MET A 304 -7.10 23.03 17.24
CA MET A 304 -8.00 22.78 18.36
C MET A 304 -9.46 22.73 17.89
N SER A 305 -10.36 22.26 18.75
CA SER A 305 -11.80 22.34 18.49
C SER A 305 -12.23 23.81 18.31
N ASN A 306 -13.21 24.02 17.43
CA ASN A 306 -13.82 25.33 17.18
C ASN A 306 -12.90 26.46 16.64
N VAL A 307 -11.74 26.10 16.07
CA VAL A 307 -10.85 27.09 15.40
C VAL A 307 -11.20 27.33 13.93
N GLY A 308 -12.15 26.57 13.35
CA GLY A 308 -12.59 26.75 11.97
C GLY A 308 -11.97 25.78 10.96
N LYS A 309 -11.37 24.65 11.39
CA LYS A 309 -10.77 23.65 10.49
C LYS A 309 -11.70 23.17 9.37
N SER A 310 -12.94 22.79 9.73
CA SER A 310 -13.95 22.33 8.78
C SER A 310 -14.35 23.41 7.78
N ILE A 311 -14.39 24.68 8.23
CA ILE A 311 -14.66 25.81 7.34
C ILE A 311 -13.51 25.95 6.34
N LEU A 312 -12.26 25.86 6.83
CA LEU A 312 -11.06 25.95 5.99
C LEU A 312 -10.99 24.81 4.96
N ALA A 313 -11.29 23.57 5.40
CA ALA A 313 -11.30 22.40 4.53
C ALA A 313 -12.40 22.49 3.46
N LEU A 314 -13.59 22.95 3.86
CA LEU A 314 -14.70 23.13 2.94
C LEU A 314 -14.40 24.24 1.92
N GLN A 315 -13.86 25.37 2.36
CA GLN A 315 -13.43 26.45 1.47
C GLN A 315 -12.32 26.00 0.49
N LEU A 316 -11.36 25.20 0.96
CA LEU A 316 -10.34 24.61 0.08
C LEU A 316 -10.98 23.73 -1.00
N ALA A 317 -11.94 22.88 -0.62
CA ALA A 317 -12.69 22.03 -1.55
C ALA A 317 -13.46 22.87 -2.58
N ILE A 318 -14.15 23.93 -2.16
CA ILE A 318 -14.87 24.86 -3.04
C ILE A 318 -13.86 25.55 -3.99
N SER A 319 -12.78 26.12 -3.44
CA SER A 319 -11.76 26.82 -4.24
C SER A 319 -11.14 25.92 -5.32
N ILE A 320 -10.79 24.68 -4.96
CA ILE A 320 -10.26 23.68 -5.90
C ILE A 320 -11.30 23.32 -6.97
N SER A 321 -12.55 23.16 -6.59
CA SER A 321 -13.62 22.79 -7.52
C SER A 321 -13.95 23.91 -8.51
N MET A 322 -13.83 25.16 -8.10
CA MET A 322 -14.05 26.35 -8.92
C MET A 322 -12.80 26.77 -9.71
N GLY A 323 -11.60 26.35 -9.31
CA GLY A 323 -10.34 26.85 -9.88
C GLY A 323 -10.01 28.27 -9.46
N VAL A 324 -10.40 28.67 -8.25
CA VAL A 324 -10.17 30.04 -7.72
C VAL A 324 -9.18 30.03 -6.56
N PRO A 325 -8.44 31.11 -6.32
CA PRO A 325 -7.42 31.14 -5.27
C PRO A 325 -8.00 30.82 -3.88
N PHE A 326 -7.37 29.89 -3.17
CA PHE A 326 -7.71 29.56 -1.79
C PHE A 326 -7.34 30.72 -0.84
N MET A 327 -8.29 31.20 -0.06
CA MET A 327 -8.19 32.37 0.81
C MET A 327 -7.75 33.66 0.09
N GLY A 328 -7.89 33.72 -1.25
CA GLY A 328 -7.42 34.83 -2.07
C GLY A 328 -5.90 34.91 -2.28
N GLN A 329 -5.13 33.95 -1.74
CA GLN A 329 -3.66 33.94 -1.74
C GLN A 329 -3.06 32.76 -2.49
N PHE A 330 -3.50 31.56 -2.23
CA PHE A 330 -2.89 30.33 -2.75
C PHE A 330 -3.54 29.96 -4.08
N VAL A 331 -2.79 29.98 -5.16
CA VAL A 331 -3.30 29.76 -6.52
C VAL A 331 -3.81 28.33 -6.70
N VAL A 332 -4.96 28.19 -7.31
CA VAL A 332 -5.50 26.92 -7.83
C VAL A 332 -5.44 27.03 -9.36
N PRO A 333 -4.50 26.34 -10.04
CA PRO A 333 -4.22 26.55 -11.46
C PRO A 333 -5.38 26.22 -12.40
N LYS A 334 -6.24 25.28 -12.01
CA LYS A 334 -7.41 24.85 -12.78
C LYS A 334 -8.45 24.14 -11.89
N PRO A 335 -9.73 24.16 -12.28
CA PRO A 335 -10.78 23.41 -11.57
C PRO A 335 -10.47 21.92 -11.54
N ARG A 336 -10.78 21.27 -10.39
CA ARG A 336 -10.58 19.84 -10.19
C ARG A 336 -11.80 19.20 -9.51
N LYS A 337 -12.00 17.90 -9.77
CA LYS A 337 -13.10 17.14 -9.16
C LYS A 337 -12.76 16.74 -7.73
N VAL A 338 -13.58 17.17 -6.78
CA VAL A 338 -13.40 16.97 -5.35
C VAL A 338 -14.54 16.11 -4.80
N LEU A 339 -14.18 15.07 -4.05
CA LEU A 339 -15.10 14.37 -3.15
C LEU A 339 -14.81 14.83 -1.73
N PHE A 340 -15.77 15.52 -1.10
CA PHE A 340 -15.69 15.94 0.30
C PHE A 340 -16.52 14.99 1.15
N ILE A 341 -15.89 14.38 2.14
CA ILE A 341 -16.52 13.44 3.07
C ILE A 341 -16.47 14.00 4.47
N GLN A 342 -17.61 13.99 5.14
CA GLN A 342 -17.71 14.40 6.53
C GLN A 342 -18.33 13.31 7.41
N PHE A 343 -17.89 13.25 8.70
CA PHE A 343 -18.30 12.26 9.69
C PHE A 343 -18.82 12.86 11.00
N GLU A 344 -18.82 14.17 11.15
CA GLU A 344 -19.04 14.80 12.46
C GLU A 344 -20.30 15.66 12.52
N MET A 345 -20.68 16.28 11.41
CA MET A 345 -21.76 17.27 11.39
C MET A 345 -23.05 16.72 10.84
N LEU A 346 -24.17 17.23 11.33
CA LEU A 346 -25.49 17.01 10.72
C LEU A 346 -25.55 17.64 9.32
N ASP A 347 -26.28 17.02 8.41
CA ASP A 347 -26.42 17.47 7.01
C ASP A 347 -26.88 18.91 6.89
N GLN A 348 -27.77 19.36 7.79
CA GLN A 348 -28.25 20.76 7.83
C GLN A 348 -27.11 21.74 8.12
N MET A 349 -26.18 21.38 9.02
CA MET A 349 -25.02 22.21 9.34
C MET A 349 -24.01 22.27 8.19
N VAL A 350 -23.83 21.14 7.50
CA VAL A 350 -23.00 21.07 6.30
C VAL A 350 -23.59 21.93 5.20
N GLN A 351 -24.89 21.78 4.95
CA GLN A 351 -25.63 22.55 3.95
C GLN A 351 -25.53 24.06 4.21
N GLU A 352 -25.73 24.49 5.46
CA GLU A 352 -25.62 25.91 5.84
C GLU A 352 -24.21 26.46 5.55
N ARG A 353 -23.16 25.78 6.03
CA ARG A 353 -21.76 26.19 5.82
C ARG A 353 -21.36 26.18 4.35
N LEU A 354 -21.80 25.15 3.62
CA LEU A 354 -21.55 25.04 2.20
C LEU A 354 -22.22 26.18 1.43
N SER A 355 -23.50 26.45 1.69
CA SER A 355 -24.24 27.54 1.06
C SER A 355 -23.59 28.90 1.30
N LYS A 356 -23.21 29.21 2.55
CA LYS A 356 -22.52 30.46 2.91
C LYS A 356 -21.13 30.57 2.30
N GLY A 357 -20.38 29.46 2.26
CA GLY A 357 -19.04 29.39 1.65
C GLY A 357 -19.08 29.55 0.14
N ILE A 358 -20.04 28.91 -0.53
CA ILE A 358 -20.27 29.05 -1.96
C ILE A 358 -20.62 30.51 -2.29
N LYS A 359 -21.60 31.09 -1.59
CA LYS A 359 -22.02 32.48 -1.82
C LYS A 359 -20.86 33.45 -1.69
N ALA A 360 -20.03 33.29 -0.65
CA ALA A 360 -18.85 34.14 -0.45
C ALA A 360 -17.85 34.12 -1.61
N LEU A 361 -17.64 32.95 -2.23
CA LEU A 361 -16.71 32.82 -3.36
C LEU A 361 -17.35 33.17 -4.71
N VAL A 362 -18.63 32.84 -4.90
CA VAL A 362 -19.37 33.18 -6.12
C VAL A 362 -19.57 34.70 -6.24
N ASP A 363 -19.80 35.41 -5.14
CA ASP A 363 -19.87 36.86 -5.14
C ASP A 363 -18.56 37.54 -5.63
N ILE A 364 -17.42 36.87 -5.41
CA ILE A 364 -16.10 37.34 -5.91
C ILE A 364 -15.80 36.79 -7.33
N TYR A 365 -16.16 35.54 -7.60
CA TYR A 365 -15.83 34.82 -8.85
C TYR A 365 -17.07 34.23 -9.54
N PRO A 366 -18.02 35.07 -10.01
CA PRO A 366 -19.32 34.59 -10.49
C PRO A 366 -19.23 33.69 -11.74
N THR A 367 -18.22 33.87 -12.57
CA THR A 367 -18.00 33.06 -13.79
C THR A 367 -17.54 31.64 -13.52
N CYS A 368 -17.14 31.31 -12.29
CA CYS A 368 -16.62 30.00 -11.90
C CYS A 368 -17.68 29.09 -11.22
N GLU A 369 -18.90 29.57 -11.03
CA GLU A 369 -19.97 28.82 -10.35
C GLU A 369 -20.33 27.52 -11.07
N GLU A 370 -20.34 27.51 -12.39
CA GLU A 370 -20.66 26.32 -13.20
C GLU A 370 -19.73 25.15 -12.93
N TYR A 371 -18.45 25.41 -12.66
CA TYR A 371 -17.46 24.37 -12.34
C TYR A 371 -17.76 23.70 -11.02
N LEU A 372 -18.28 24.46 -10.04
CA LEU A 372 -18.58 23.92 -8.72
C LEU A 372 -19.61 22.79 -8.77
N VAL A 373 -20.70 22.98 -9.50
CA VAL A 373 -21.79 22.00 -9.61
C VAL A 373 -21.30 20.70 -10.22
N GLN A 374 -20.37 20.80 -11.17
CA GLN A 374 -19.80 19.64 -11.87
C GLN A 374 -18.72 18.94 -11.04
N ASN A 375 -17.95 19.69 -10.27
CA ASN A 375 -16.70 19.22 -9.68
C ASN A 375 -16.79 18.89 -8.18
N LEU A 376 -17.72 19.47 -7.40
CA LEU A 376 -17.82 19.19 -5.97
C LEU A 376 -18.94 18.18 -5.68
N LYS A 377 -18.57 17.10 -5.00
CA LYS A 377 -19.52 16.14 -4.44
C LYS A 377 -19.31 16.03 -2.93
N ILE A 378 -20.42 16.00 -2.19
CA ILE A 378 -20.44 15.85 -0.74
C ILE A 378 -20.99 14.49 -0.38
N ALA A 379 -20.32 13.78 0.52
CA ALA A 379 -20.80 12.55 1.14
C ALA A 379 -20.81 12.73 2.66
N SER A 380 -21.96 12.49 3.28
CA SER A 380 -22.13 12.56 4.73
C SER A 380 -22.35 11.16 5.30
N PHE A 381 -21.66 10.86 6.40
CA PHE A 381 -21.67 9.55 7.04
C PHE A 381 -21.94 9.70 8.55
N GLU A 382 -23.12 10.20 8.90
CA GLU A 382 -23.49 10.45 10.30
C GLU A 382 -23.36 9.20 11.20
N ASP A 383 -23.65 8.01 10.67
CA ASP A 383 -23.67 6.74 11.40
C ASP A 383 -22.51 5.80 11.06
N LYS A 384 -21.61 6.17 10.16
CA LYS A 384 -20.57 5.29 9.65
C LYS A 384 -19.18 5.77 10.03
N ARG A 385 -18.30 4.80 10.27
CA ARG A 385 -16.90 5.06 10.59
C ARG A 385 -15.99 4.52 9.50
N LEU A 386 -14.90 5.21 9.22
CA LEU A 386 -14.00 4.97 8.09
C LEU A 386 -13.53 3.51 7.99
N PHE A 387 -13.40 2.82 9.14
CA PHE A 387 -12.83 1.49 9.19
C PHE A 387 -13.81 0.34 8.92
N ASP A 388 -15.07 0.50 9.30
CA ASP A 388 -16.01 -0.62 9.25
C ASP A 388 -16.82 -0.60 7.93
N ASP A 389 -17.67 0.40 7.76
CA ASP A 389 -18.61 0.43 6.62
C ASP A 389 -18.31 1.53 5.61
N ALA A 390 -17.65 2.61 6.02
CA ALA A 390 -17.43 3.78 5.17
C ALA A 390 -16.35 3.54 4.11
N TYR A 391 -15.29 2.76 4.39
CA TYR A 391 -14.21 2.50 3.46
C TYR A 391 -14.73 1.90 2.14
N GLY A 392 -15.51 0.83 2.22
CA GLY A 392 -16.11 0.22 1.03
C GLY A 392 -17.06 1.15 0.27
N THR A 393 -17.74 2.07 0.99
CA THR A 393 -18.61 3.07 0.36
C THR A 393 -17.79 4.19 -0.29
N ILE A 394 -16.72 4.65 0.35
CA ILE A 394 -15.78 5.61 -0.25
C ILE A 394 -15.18 5.04 -1.52
N GLU A 395 -14.72 3.80 -1.46
CA GLU A 395 -14.15 3.13 -2.63
C GLU A 395 -15.16 3.00 -3.77
N LYS A 396 -16.41 2.61 -3.49
CA LYS A 396 -17.48 2.60 -4.49
C LYS A 396 -17.71 3.97 -5.11
N ASN A 397 -17.72 5.04 -4.32
CA ASN A 397 -17.84 6.40 -4.84
C ASN A 397 -16.66 6.76 -5.76
N LEU A 398 -15.44 6.39 -5.37
CA LEU A 398 -14.25 6.59 -6.21
C LEU A 398 -14.27 5.77 -7.50
N MET A 399 -14.96 4.62 -7.51
CA MET A 399 -15.14 3.80 -8.71
C MET A 399 -16.19 4.38 -9.68
N THR A 400 -17.19 5.11 -9.18
CA THR A 400 -18.30 5.62 -9.99
C THR A 400 -17.96 6.91 -10.73
N ALA A 401 -16.97 7.66 -10.26
CA ALA A 401 -16.53 8.90 -10.88
C ALA A 401 -15.03 9.09 -10.65
N GLN A 402 -14.36 9.67 -11.64
CA GLN A 402 -12.96 10.04 -11.51
C GLN A 402 -12.85 11.34 -10.71
N TYR A 403 -12.25 11.27 -9.52
CA TYR A 403 -11.94 12.43 -8.67
C TYR A 403 -10.44 12.70 -8.68
N ASP A 404 -10.06 13.99 -8.53
CA ASP A 404 -8.68 14.43 -8.38
C ASP A 404 -8.30 14.55 -6.89
N VAL A 405 -9.27 14.91 -6.04
CA VAL A 405 -9.06 15.18 -4.62
C VAL A 405 -10.13 14.50 -3.76
N LEU A 406 -9.67 13.90 -2.68
CA LEU A 406 -10.51 13.39 -1.58
C LEU A 406 -10.24 14.20 -0.31
N VAL A 407 -11.26 14.83 0.25
CA VAL A 407 -11.21 15.54 1.53
C VAL A 407 -11.96 14.73 2.58
N ILE A 408 -11.33 14.46 3.73
CA ILE A 408 -11.93 13.73 4.86
C ILE A 408 -11.96 14.62 6.09
N ASP A 409 -13.16 15.00 6.55
CA ASP A 409 -13.43 15.79 7.75
C ASP A 409 -14.30 14.98 8.74
N ASN A 410 -13.75 14.46 9.83
CA ASN A 410 -12.35 14.47 10.20
C ASN A 410 -11.84 13.04 10.47
N LEU A 411 -10.52 12.88 10.51
CA LEU A 411 -9.87 11.59 10.72
C LEU A 411 -10.18 10.98 12.11
N TYR A 412 -10.43 11.80 13.13
CA TYR A 412 -10.64 11.35 14.51
C TYR A 412 -11.99 10.65 14.70
N THR A 413 -13.07 11.27 14.22
CA THR A 413 -14.43 10.70 14.33
C THR A 413 -14.67 9.58 13.32
N SER A 414 -13.89 9.55 12.25
CA SER A 414 -13.99 8.52 11.21
C SER A 414 -13.45 7.15 11.61
N SER A 415 -12.78 7.03 12.79
CA SER A 415 -12.18 5.76 13.22
C SER A 415 -12.48 5.44 14.69
N ASN A 416 -12.77 4.15 14.98
CA ASN A 416 -12.86 3.62 16.35
C ASN A 416 -11.48 3.42 17.01
N ILE A 417 -10.43 3.93 16.38
CA ILE A 417 -9.07 3.68 16.79
C ILE A 417 -8.71 4.68 17.86
N ALA A 418 -8.27 4.18 19.00
CA ALA A 418 -7.47 4.98 19.92
C ALA A 418 -6.18 5.32 19.17
N MET A 419 -6.11 6.55 18.62
CA MET A 419 -4.97 7.03 17.82
C MET A 419 -3.67 7.19 18.62
N ASP A 420 -3.70 6.88 19.91
CA ASP A 420 -2.54 6.71 20.78
C ASP A 420 -1.84 5.33 20.58
N LYS A 421 -2.50 4.38 19.88
CA LYS A 421 -1.92 3.09 19.50
C LYS A 421 -1.36 3.18 18.08
N ASN A 422 -0.06 3.37 17.98
CA ASN A 422 0.67 3.55 16.72
C ASN A 422 0.35 2.47 15.66
N ASP A 423 0.19 1.21 16.05
CA ASP A 423 -0.03 0.11 15.11
C ASP A 423 -1.35 0.26 14.33
N LYS A 424 -2.42 0.64 15.03
CA LYS A 424 -3.73 0.84 14.39
C LYS A 424 -3.77 2.07 13.50
N LEU A 425 -3.08 3.14 13.90
CA LEU A 425 -2.94 4.32 13.07
C LEU A 425 -2.16 4.00 11.79
N GLN A 426 -1.08 3.20 11.89
CA GLN A 426 -0.33 2.77 10.71
C GLN A 426 -1.18 1.94 9.75
N GLU A 427 -2.02 1.04 10.26
CA GLU A 427 -2.97 0.27 9.45
C GLU A 427 -3.97 1.17 8.72
N LEU A 428 -4.54 2.18 9.42
CA LEU A 428 -5.43 3.17 8.80
C LEU A 428 -4.72 3.93 7.66
N LEU A 429 -3.54 4.46 7.95
CA LEU A 429 -2.78 5.24 6.99
C LEU A 429 -2.32 4.39 5.79
N ALA A 430 -2.03 3.11 5.99
CA ALA A 430 -1.73 2.17 4.92
C ALA A 430 -2.93 1.99 3.98
N ARG A 431 -4.13 1.75 4.50
CA ARG A 431 -5.36 1.63 3.70
C ARG A 431 -5.69 2.92 2.94
N ILE A 432 -5.51 4.08 3.58
CA ILE A 432 -5.70 5.37 2.92
C ILE A 432 -4.67 5.54 1.79
N THR A 433 -3.42 5.12 2.01
CA THR A 433 -2.37 5.14 0.99
C THR A 433 -2.73 4.23 -0.20
N GLU A 434 -3.32 3.09 0.06
CA GLU A 434 -3.80 2.16 -0.97
C GLU A 434 -4.84 2.81 -1.88
N LEU A 435 -5.86 3.48 -1.30
CA LEU A 435 -6.83 4.28 -2.07
C LEU A 435 -6.16 5.36 -2.90
N LYS A 436 -5.25 6.13 -2.28
CA LYS A 436 -4.51 7.21 -2.94
C LYS A 436 -3.76 6.70 -4.18
N LEU A 437 -3.03 5.59 -4.05
CA LEU A 437 -2.25 5.00 -5.12
C LEU A 437 -3.14 4.38 -6.22
N LYS A 438 -4.18 3.66 -5.81
CA LYS A 438 -5.11 2.98 -6.72
C LYS A 438 -5.86 3.96 -7.61
N TYR A 439 -6.35 5.05 -7.04
CA TYR A 439 -7.16 6.06 -7.74
C TYR A 439 -6.36 7.28 -8.20
N LYS A 440 -5.06 7.35 -7.87
CA LYS A 440 -4.15 8.47 -8.22
C LYS A 440 -4.70 9.84 -7.79
N ILE A 441 -5.25 9.91 -6.58
CA ILE A 441 -5.90 11.10 -6.01
C ILE A 441 -5.00 11.80 -5.00
N ALA A 442 -5.15 13.12 -4.88
CA ALA A 442 -4.62 13.88 -3.75
C ALA A 442 -5.57 13.80 -2.56
N MET A 443 -5.05 13.93 -1.34
CA MET A 443 -5.85 13.77 -0.13
C MET A 443 -5.67 14.92 0.84
N VAL A 444 -6.78 15.39 1.41
CA VAL A 444 -6.82 16.38 2.50
C VAL A 444 -7.48 15.74 3.71
N MET A 445 -6.79 15.77 4.85
CA MET A 445 -7.22 15.13 6.08
C MET A 445 -7.36 16.16 7.20
N VAL A 446 -8.56 16.33 7.74
CA VAL A 446 -8.76 17.19 8.91
C VAL A 446 -8.48 16.40 10.19
N SER A 447 -7.73 17.01 11.11
CA SER A 447 -7.34 16.38 12.37
C SER A 447 -7.36 17.37 13.55
N HIS A 448 -7.25 16.85 14.77
CA HIS A 448 -7.23 17.67 15.99
C HIS A 448 -5.83 17.82 16.57
N HIS A 449 -5.64 18.87 17.36
CA HIS A 449 -4.50 19.00 18.26
C HIS A 449 -4.73 18.22 19.56
N LYS A 450 -3.64 17.87 20.23
CA LYS A 450 -3.65 17.37 21.61
C LYS A 450 -4.13 18.47 22.56
N LYS A 451 -4.82 18.11 23.65
CA LYS A 451 -5.41 19.07 24.61
C LYS A 451 -4.44 20.09 25.24
N MET A 452 -3.13 19.82 25.22
CA MET A 452 -2.09 20.70 25.79
C MET A 452 -1.60 21.80 24.84
N ALA A 453 -2.19 21.94 23.66
CA ALA A 453 -1.70 22.83 22.60
C ALA A 453 -2.29 24.26 22.65
N GLU A 454 -3.01 24.63 23.71
CA GLU A 454 -3.56 25.95 23.84
C GLU A 454 -2.47 26.98 24.18
N LYS A 455 -2.59 28.19 23.62
CA LYS A 455 -1.72 29.34 23.88
C LYS A 455 -0.23 29.13 23.60
N GLN A 456 0.10 28.24 22.69
CA GLN A 456 1.48 27.95 22.26
C GLN A 456 1.66 28.16 20.76
N PRO A 457 2.88 28.53 20.30
CA PRO A 457 3.20 28.58 18.88
C PRO A 457 2.91 27.26 18.20
N LEU A 458 2.31 27.32 17.00
CA LEU A 458 1.97 26.13 16.23
C LEU A 458 3.22 25.34 15.85
N ASP A 459 3.22 24.06 16.22
CA ASP A 459 4.27 23.11 15.93
C ASP A 459 3.67 21.76 15.51
N HIS A 460 4.36 21.06 14.64
CA HIS A 460 3.91 19.77 14.11
C HIS A 460 3.76 18.67 15.17
N PHE A 461 4.44 18.78 16.34
CA PHE A 461 4.28 17.85 17.46
C PHE A 461 2.95 17.95 18.19
N MET A 462 2.21 19.03 17.97
CA MET A 462 0.90 19.26 18.60
C MET A 462 -0.21 18.40 18.04
N VAL A 463 -0.02 17.85 16.83
CA VAL A 463 -1.06 17.11 16.10
C VAL A 463 -1.31 15.76 16.75
N PHE A 464 -2.59 15.40 16.83
CA PHE A 464 -3.01 14.09 17.30
C PHE A 464 -2.52 13.00 16.30
N GLY A 465 -2.08 11.84 16.81
CA GLY A 465 -1.41 10.81 16.00
C GLY A 465 0.13 10.94 15.96
N GLY A 466 0.66 12.06 16.51
CA GLY A 466 2.10 12.23 16.73
C GLY A 466 2.95 12.17 15.46
N SER A 467 4.19 11.73 15.61
CA SER A 467 5.15 11.63 14.51
C SER A 467 4.71 10.69 13.38
N THR A 468 3.99 9.62 13.69
CA THR A 468 3.49 8.66 12.69
C THR A 468 2.59 9.34 11.67
N TYR A 469 1.58 10.08 12.13
CA TYR A 469 0.67 10.81 11.25
C TYR A 469 1.39 11.94 10.50
N VAL A 470 2.17 12.75 11.23
CA VAL A 470 2.90 13.87 10.63
C VAL A 470 3.89 13.40 9.58
N ASN A 471 4.63 12.32 9.82
CA ASN A 471 5.60 11.78 8.85
C ASN A 471 4.92 11.25 7.58
N TRP A 472 3.69 10.75 7.68
CA TRP A 472 2.92 10.29 6.54
C TRP A 472 2.46 11.42 5.62
N LEU A 473 2.15 12.62 6.16
CA LEU A 473 1.73 13.78 5.38
C LEU A 473 2.87 14.34 4.50
N ASP A 474 2.54 14.88 3.35
CA ASP A 474 3.44 15.72 2.56
C ASP A 474 3.46 17.16 3.08
N ASN A 475 2.28 17.74 3.34
CA ASN A 475 2.11 19.07 3.91
C ASN A 475 1.25 19.02 5.18
N LEU A 476 1.51 19.90 6.12
CA LEU A 476 0.70 20.10 7.31
C LEU A 476 0.41 21.59 7.53
N VAL A 477 -0.84 21.92 7.41
CA VAL A 477 -1.39 23.24 7.71
C VAL A 477 -2.01 23.22 9.11
N GLN A 478 -1.70 24.20 9.92
CA GLN A 478 -2.27 24.33 11.25
C GLN A 478 -2.96 25.67 11.43
N VAL A 479 -4.05 25.64 12.20
CA VAL A 479 -4.84 26.84 12.53
C VAL A 479 -5.03 26.93 14.03
N ALA A 480 -4.88 28.15 14.58
CA ALA A 480 -5.12 28.42 15.97
C ALA A 480 -5.88 29.75 16.16
N ASN A 481 -6.57 29.85 17.28
CA ASN A 481 -7.12 31.13 17.73
C ASN A 481 -5.99 32.08 18.11
N THR A 482 -6.20 33.37 17.92
CA THR A 482 -5.36 34.39 18.55
C THR A 482 -5.99 34.81 19.87
N GLY A 483 -5.17 35.23 20.82
CA GLY A 483 -5.65 35.93 22.01
C GLY A 483 -6.05 37.40 21.76
N ARG A 484 -6.06 37.88 20.51
CA ARG A 484 -6.22 39.30 20.14
C ARG A 484 -7.60 39.63 19.61
N SER A 485 -8.19 38.74 18.83
CA SER A 485 -9.52 38.90 18.25
C SER A 485 -10.18 37.55 18.02
N LYS A 486 -11.50 37.49 18.16
CA LYS A 486 -12.27 36.28 17.88
C LYS A 486 -12.24 35.89 16.39
N ASP A 487 -12.16 36.87 15.51
CA ASP A 487 -12.23 36.67 14.05
C ASP A 487 -10.85 36.46 13.43
N LEU A 488 -9.79 36.92 14.12
CA LEU A 488 -8.41 36.69 13.66
C LEU A 488 -7.92 35.32 14.11
N LYS A 489 -7.34 34.57 13.20
CA LYS A 489 -6.72 33.26 13.46
C LYS A 489 -5.27 33.28 12.97
N VAL A 490 -4.45 32.38 13.51
CA VAL A 490 -3.13 32.09 12.99
C VAL A 490 -3.21 30.89 12.08
N PHE A 491 -2.69 31.02 10.88
CA PHE A 491 -2.49 29.99 9.88
C PHE A 491 -0.98 29.75 9.72
N LYS A 492 -0.54 28.49 9.70
CA LYS A 492 0.88 28.18 9.57
C LYS A 492 1.08 26.82 8.86
N ILE A 493 1.97 26.80 7.88
CA ILE A 493 2.44 25.53 7.28
C ILE A 493 3.61 25.04 8.13
N THR A 494 3.39 24.03 8.96
CA THR A 494 4.38 23.53 9.92
C THR A 494 5.17 22.35 9.40
N LYS A 495 4.75 21.78 8.29
CA LYS A 495 5.48 20.76 7.53
C LYS A 495 5.22 20.92 6.04
N THR A 496 6.29 20.77 5.26
CA THR A 496 6.23 20.60 3.81
C THR A 496 7.39 19.73 3.34
N ARG A 497 7.21 18.97 2.25
CA ARG A 497 8.28 18.22 1.58
C ARG A 497 8.88 18.97 0.39
N THR A 498 8.32 20.11 0.05
CA THR A 498 8.80 20.98 -1.02
C THR A 498 9.39 22.26 -0.43
N ALA A 499 10.19 22.98 -1.19
CA ALA A 499 10.58 24.33 -0.82
C ALA A 499 9.33 25.23 -0.76
N SER A 500 9.20 26.01 0.29
CA SER A 500 8.06 26.88 0.53
C SER A 500 8.47 28.15 1.27
N ASP A 501 8.09 29.31 0.75
CA ASP A 501 8.30 30.59 1.41
C ASP A 501 7.39 30.76 2.65
N TYR A 502 6.35 29.95 2.76
CA TYR A 502 5.39 29.95 3.86
C TYR A 502 5.72 28.92 4.96
N HIS A 503 6.76 28.08 4.76
CA HIS A 503 7.13 27.09 5.76
C HIS A 503 7.55 27.76 7.08
N ASN A 504 6.87 27.39 8.16
CA ASN A 504 7.03 27.95 9.51
C ASN A 504 6.84 29.46 9.61
N VAL A 505 6.18 30.08 8.63
CA VAL A 505 5.78 31.48 8.69
C VAL A 505 4.35 31.57 9.24
N PRO A 506 4.13 32.15 10.43
CA PRO A 506 2.78 32.38 10.91
C PRO A 506 2.12 33.47 10.08
N CYS A 507 0.91 33.22 9.60
CA CYS A 507 0.14 34.16 8.81
C CYS A 507 -1.18 34.46 9.50
N GLY A 508 -1.62 35.71 9.45
CA GLY A 508 -2.95 36.10 9.87
C GLY A 508 -3.98 35.69 8.83
N ILE A 509 -5.05 35.07 9.29
CA ILE A 509 -6.25 34.82 8.50
C ILE A 509 -7.45 35.36 9.26
N LYS A 510 -8.42 35.93 8.56
CA LYS A 510 -9.65 36.45 9.16
C LYS A 510 -10.83 35.60 8.73
N ILE A 511 -11.69 35.26 9.68
CA ILE A 511 -13.01 34.73 9.36
C ILE A 511 -13.89 35.91 8.98
N ASP A 512 -14.31 35.93 7.73
CA ASP A 512 -15.29 36.89 7.22
C ASP A 512 -16.64 36.18 7.14
N GLY A 513 -17.55 36.54 8.01
CA GLY A 513 -18.86 35.94 8.13
C GLY A 513 -19.94 36.99 8.30
N SER A 514 -20.94 36.90 7.44
CA SER A 514 -22.20 37.62 7.57
C SER A 514 -23.34 36.63 7.80
N GLU A 515 -24.58 37.14 7.86
CA GLU A 515 -25.76 36.26 7.91
C GLU A 515 -25.75 35.23 6.74
N ASP A 516 -25.24 35.64 5.56
CA ASP A 516 -25.34 34.90 4.31
C ASP A 516 -23.99 34.35 3.78
N THR A 517 -22.85 34.80 4.28
CA THR A 517 -21.53 34.41 3.79
C THR A 517 -20.64 33.92 4.91
N LEU A 518 -19.72 32.98 4.58
CA LEU A 518 -18.72 32.50 5.52
C LEU A 518 -17.48 32.07 4.75
N CYS A 519 -16.37 32.79 4.91
CA CYS A 519 -15.09 32.44 4.34
C CYS A 519 -13.92 32.83 5.23
N MET A 520 -12.75 32.30 4.95
CA MET A 520 -11.49 32.73 5.55
C MET A 520 -10.67 33.48 4.49
N GLN A 521 -10.14 34.60 4.86
CA GLN A 521 -9.31 35.45 4.01
C GLN A 521 -7.90 35.50 4.57
N TYR A 522 -6.91 35.33 3.71
CA TYR A 522 -5.51 35.58 4.05
C TYR A 522 -5.29 37.08 4.20
N ILE A 523 -4.55 37.48 5.25
CA ILE A 523 -4.25 38.88 5.48
C ILE A 523 -2.78 39.15 5.10
N LYS A 524 -1.84 38.65 5.90
CA LYS A 524 -0.41 38.83 5.71
C LYS A 524 0.40 37.94 6.67
N PRO A 525 1.71 37.77 6.44
CA PRO A 525 2.59 37.17 7.43
C PRO A 525 2.55 37.97 8.73
N LEU A 526 2.51 37.25 9.85
CA LEU A 526 2.55 37.85 11.17
C LEU A 526 4.00 38.13 11.59
N PRO A 527 4.24 39.15 12.43
CA PRO A 527 5.57 39.42 12.98
C PRO A 527 6.18 38.20 13.67
N LYS A 528 7.52 38.09 13.64
CA LYS A 528 8.28 36.93 14.11
C LYS A 528 8.11 36.55 15.60
N ASN A 529 7.50 37.38 16.41
CA ASN A 529 7.20 37.04 17.83
C ASN A 529 5.90 36.24 17.91
N GLU A 530 5.99 34.95 17.58
CA GLU A 530 4.82 34.07 17.57
C GLU A 530 4.08 34.03 18.92
N SER A 531 4.79 33.99 20.04
CA SER A 531 4.18 33.94 21.39
C SER A 531 3.19 35.04 21.64
N PHE A 532 3.42 36.21 21.06
CA PHE A 532 2.53 37.38 21.18
C PHE A 532 1.13 37.12 20.64
N TRP A 533 0.99 36.31 19.59
CA TRP A 533 -0.29 36.07 18.92
C TRP A 533 -1.16 35.05 19.63
N TYR A 534 -0.56 34.13 20.38
CA TYR A 534 -1.29 33.06 21.08
C TYR A 534 -1.71 33.44 22.51
N LEU A 535 -1.05 34.42 23.14
CA LEU A 535 -1.39 34.88 24.48
C LEU A 535 -2.52 35.91 24.44
N ASP A 536 -3.41 35.89 25.44
CA ASP A 536 -4.40 36.92 25.62
C ASP A 536 -3.73 38.28 25.78
N ALA A 537 -4.41 39.34 25.34
CA ALA A 537 -3.85 40.68 25.39
C ALA A 537 -3.45 41.09 26.82
N GLU A 538 -4.22 40.61 27.79
CA GLU A 538 -4.01 40.90 29.22
C GLU A 538 -2.88 40.05 29.84
N GLU A 539 -2.53 38.90 29.23
CA GLU A 539 -1.51 37.98 29.74
C GLU A 539 -0.12 38.21 29.13
N SER A 540 -0.04 38.94 28.03
CA SER A 540 1.24 39.23 27.38
C SER A 540 2.01 40.29 28.16
N PRO A 541 3.24 39.97 28.67
CA PRO A 541 4.07 40.95 29.34
C PRO A 541 4.31 42.21 28.51
N GLU A 542 4.48 42.06 27.19
CA GLU A 542 4.65 43.15 26.25
C GLU A 542 3.37 44.04 26.18
N ALA A 543 2.22 43.42 26.13
CA ALA A 543 0.95 44.15 26.05
C ALA A 543 0.69 44.96 27.34
N LYS A 544 0.98 44.38 28.51
CA LYS A 544 0.90 45.09 29.81
C LYS A 544 1.82 46.30 29.82
N ILE A 545 3.09 46.09 29.45
CA ILE A 545 4.08 47.15 29.37
C ILE A 545 3.63 48.27 28.41
N ILE A 546 3.14 47.91 27.21
CA ILE A 546 2.69 48.87 26.21
C ILE A 546 1.42 49.60 26.69
N ALA A 547 0.47 48.92 27.33
CA ALA A 547 -0.73 49.54 27.89
C ALA A 547 -0.36 50.53 28.99
N SER A 548 0.51 50.16 29.92
CA SER A 548 0.99 51.03 30.98
C SER A 548 1.79 52.22 30.43
N LEU A 549 2.61 52.05 29.40
CA LEU A 549 3.31 53.13 28.72
C LEU A 549 2.34 54.08 28.00
N LYS A 550 1.33 53.54 27.29
CA LYS A 550 0.29 54.37 26.60
C LYS A 550 -0.54 55.21 27.56
N SER A 551 -0.78 54.73 28.78
CA SER A 551 -1.50 55.51 29.79
C SER A 551 -0.75 56.79 30.20
N GLY A 552 0.57 56.82 30.05
CA GLY A 552 1.46 57.98 30.30
C GLY A 552 1.69 58.89 29.08
N GLY A 553 1.16 58.51 27.89
CA GLY A 553 1.32 59.23 26.62
C GLY A 553 2.16 58.46 25.60
N ASP A 554 2.12 58.90 24.31
CA ASP A 554 2.78 58.20 23.21
C ASP A 554 4.32 58.20 23.30
N ASN A 555 4.91 59.17 23.96
CA ASN A 555 6.36 59.31 24.15
C ASN A 555 6.76 59.05 25.59
N PHE A 556 7.83 58.31 25.78
CA PHE A 556 8.31 57.95 27.12
C PHE A 556 9.84 57.89 27.19
N THR A 557 10.36 58.06 28.39
CA THR A 557 11.79 57.99 28.71
C THR A 557 12.18 56.57 29.13
N ARG A 558 13.49 56.28 29.09
CA ARG A 558 14.01 55.04 29.65
C ARG A 558 13.66 54.86 31.13
N LYS A 559 13.53 55.97 31.92
CA LYS A 559 13.16 55.94 33.32
C LYS A 559 11.71 55.46 33.49
N GLN A 560 10.80 55.99 32.70
CA GLN A 560 9.39 55.55 32.70
C GLN A 560 9.24 54.07 32.27
N LEU A 561 10.04 53.61 31.31
CA LEU A 561 10.08 52.18 30.97
C LEU A 561 10.57 51.33 32.15
N ALA A 562 11.56 51.82 32.92
CA ALA A 562 12.05 51.12 34.10
C ALA A 562 10.99 51.06 35.22
N GLU A 563 10.25 52.15 35.44
CA GLU A 563 9.14 52.21 36.38
C GLU A 563 8.03 51.19 36.01
N VAL A 564 7.63 51.16 34.75
CA VAL A 564 6.62 50.20 34.26
C VAL A 564 7.13 48.75 34.37
N LEU A 565 8.41 48.48 34.09
CA LEU A 565 8.97 47.14 34.23
C LEU A 565 9.06 46.69 35.69
N ASP A 566 9.25 47.63 36.62
CA ASP A 566 9.23 47.35 38.04
C ASP A 566 7.79 47.04 38.50
N GLU A 567 6.85 47.88 38.15
CA GLU A 567 5.42 47.73 38.50
C GLU A 567 4.81 46.45 37.93
N GLU A 568 5.01 46.17 36.63
CA GLU A 568 4.33 45.07 35.94
C GLU A 568 5.06 43.73 36.11
N MET A 569 6.38 43.73 36.33
CA MET A 569 7.20 42.56 36.25
C MET A 569 8.22 42.38 37.39
N ASN A 570 8.31 43.34 38.30
CA ASN A 570 9.30 43.38 39.40
C ASN A 570 10.76 43.32 38.88
N LEU A 571 11.06 44.05 37.80
CA LEU A 571 12.34 44.07 37.13
C LEU A 571 13.01 45.45 37.27
N THR A 572 13.94 45.59 38.23
CA THR A 572 14.60 46.85 38.59
C THR A 572 15.98 47.05 37.98
N SER A 573 16.62 46.01 37.43
CA SER A 573 17.99 46.10 36.96
C SER A 573 18.13 46.85 35.63
N ASN A 574 19.16 47.71 35.51
CA ASN A 574 19.47 48.40 34.26
C ASN A 574 19.69 47.45 33.05
N ASN A 575 20.18 46.23 33.31
CA ASN A 575 20.32 45.22 32.29
C ASN A 575 18.95 44.66 31.82
N ALA A 576 17.99 44.54 32.72
CA ALA A 576 16.61 44.14 32.37
C ALA A 576 15.97 45.23 31.51
N VAL A 577 16.07 46.49 31.90
CA VAL A 577 15.52 47.64 31.14
C VAL A 577 16.14 47.68 29.73
N SER A 578 17.47 47.46 29.61
CA SER A 578 18.12 47.43 28.30
C SER A 578 17.68 46.25 27.45
N ARG A 579 17.51 45.06 28.04
CA ARG A 579 17.00 43.88 27.33
C ARG A 579 15.58 44.10 26.84
N TRP A 580 14.72 44.63 27.70
CA TRP A 580 13.34 44.90 27.35
C TRP A 580 13.17 46.02 26.32
N SER A 581 13.89 47.15 26.45
CA SER A 581 13.85 48.19 25.41
C SER A 581 14.29 47.66 24.04
N ASN A 582 15.38 46.86 23.99
CA ASN A 582 15.84 46.24 22.74
C ASN A 582 14.84 45.22 22.20
N ARG A 583 14.19 44.46 23.09
CA ARG A 583 13.15 43.50 22.73
C ARG A 583 11.95 44.19 22.12
N LEU A 584 11.42 45.22 22.76
CA LEU A 584 10.27 45.97 22.29
C LEU A 584 10.56 46.73 20.97
N VAL A 585 11.77 47.26 20.81
CA VAL A 585 12.22 47.90 19.56
C VAL A 585 12.32 46.84 18.44
N LYS A 586 12.94 45.69 18.74
CA LYS A 586 13.08 44.56 17.76
C LYS A 586 11.73 43.99 17.32
N GLN A 587 10.76 44.03 18.24
CA GLN A 587 9.38 43.61 17.96
C GLN A 587 8.53 44.69 17.24
N GLY A 588 9.09 45.88 17.05
CA GLY A 588 8.38 46.97 16.39
C GLY A 588 7.31 47.63 17.24
N LEU A 589 7.23 47.32 18.55
CA LEU A 589 6.22 47.84 19.45
C LEU A 589 6.54 49.29 19.94
N ILE A 590 7.82 49.62 20.01
CA ILE A 590 8.29 50.96 20.32
C ILE A 590 9.31 51.40 19.26
N GLY A 591 9.40 52.71 19.06
CA GLY A 591 10.44 53.37 18.28
C GLY A 591 11.38 54.16 19.14
N LYS A 592 12.62 54.42 18.69
CA LYS A 592 13.61 55.24 19.37
C LYS A 592 13.62 56.62 18.75
N LEU A 593 13.40 57.67 19.55
CA LEU A 593 13.47 59.07 19.13
C LEU A 593 14.87 59.62 19.26
N SER A 594 15.52 59.40 20.42
CA SER A 594 16.88 59.82 20.74
C SER A 594 17.46 58.94 21.82
N HIS A 595 18.67 59.25 22.34
CA HIS A 595 19.26 58.50 23.42
C HIS A 595 18.37 58.57 24.70
N GLY A 596 17.82 57.39 25.07
CA GLY A 596 16.94 57.27 26.24
C GLY A 596 15.49 57.77 26.08
N GLN A 597 15.08 58.13 24.86
CA GLN A 597 13.72 58.54 24.54
C GLN A 597 13.11 57.62 23.48
N TYR A 598 11.90 57.18 23.72
CA TYR A 598 11.15 56.24 22.92
C TYR A 598 9.73 56.73 22.66
N TYR A 599 9.07 56.17 21.70
CA TYR A 599 7.63 56.36 21.48
C TYR A 599 6.99 55.01 21.25
N VAL A 600 5.75 54.86 21.66
CA VAL A 600 4.93 53.72 21.30
C VAL A 600 4.58 53.87 19.84
N LYS A 601 5.03 52.92 19.01
CA LYS A 601 4.61 52.92 17.62
C LYS A 601 3.11 52.68 17.54
N LYS A 602 2.42 53.45 16.73
CA LYS A 602 1.14 53.03 16.17
C LYS A 602 1.49 51.77 15.40
N THR A 603 1.24 50.66 16.00
CA THR A 603 1.54 49.39 15.36
C THR A 603 0.53 49.18 14.26
N GLU A 604 0.93 48.54 13.19
CA GLU A 604 0.02 47.86 12.27
C GLU A 604 -0.99 46.93 13.01
N LEU A 605 -0.86 46.81 14.34
CA LEU A 605 -1.81 46.18 15.26
C LEU A 605 -3.10 47.00 15.45
N ASP A 606 -3.02 48.35 15.41
CA ASP A 606 -4.21 49.20 15.52
C ASP A 606 -5.07 49.09 14.24
N ASP A 607 -4.47 48.64 13.14
CA ASP A 607 -5.16 48.27 11.88
C ASP A 607 -5.73 46.83 11.90
N PHE A 608 -5.39 46.02 12.91
CA PHE A 608 -5.91 44.67 13.10
C PHE A 608 -6.97 44.54 14.20
N LEU A 609 -7.05 45.51 15.10
CA LEU A 609 -8.03 45.62 16.19
C LEU A 609 -9.17 46.59 15.83
#